data_1b726f3801f74686731813a04acec186
#
_entry.id   1b726f3801f74686731813a04acec186
#
_cell.length_a   1.000
_cell.length_b   1.000
_cell.length_c   1.000
_cell.angle_alpha   90.00
_cell.angle_beta   90.00
_cell.angle_gamma   90.00
#
_symmetry.space_group_name_H-M   'P 1'
#
loop_
_entity.id
_entity.type
_entity.pdbx_description
1 polymer ?
#
loop_
_entity_poly.entity_id
_entity_poly.type
_entity_poly.pdbx_seq_one_letter_code
_entity_poly.pdbx_strand_id
1 'polypeptide(L)'
;KPNNQDACLFYKACMEKEGINETKAKEFIDYQTTIDFLITNIDRHLNNFGILRDSNTLKTIGPAPIYDSGNSMLYKNYLESTPLDFMSLKVNALCKSESLLISKVSDFKNIDFSKLPTKENVKDFYKKDVTLSYNLERMADTFEYKKNIIRILSNGVPYKTVESEIKHLISKNESNNSTSAINQIIEKNGIESFLHSLEGSKIR
;
A
#
# COMPACT_ATOMS: atom_id res chain seq x y z
N LYS A 1 -15.53 17.42 6.51
CA LYS A 1 -14.74 16.74 7.56
C LYS A 1 -14.55 17.69 8.75
N PRO A 2 -14.92 17.30 9.99
CA PRO A 2 -14.62 18.08 11.17
C PRO A 2 -13.09 18.24 11.35
N ASN A 3 -12.67 19.41 11.79
CA ASN A 3 -11.26 19.66 12.11
C ASN A 3 -10.77 18.64 13.15
N ASN A 4 -9.58 18.10 12.96
CA ASN A 4 -8.91 17.09 13.82
C ASN A 4 -9.51 15.67 13.84
N GLN A 5 -10.53 15.37 13.06
CA GLN A 5 -11.03 14.00 12.99
C GLN A 5 -10.17 13.13 12.06
N ASP A 6 -9.88 11.91 12.50
CA ASP A 6 -9.23 10.90 11.64
C ASP A 6 -10.08 10.61 10.41
N ALA A 7 -9.48 10.69 9.22
CA ALA A 7 -10.23 10.54 7.96
C ALA A 7 -10.78 9.12 7.77
N CYS A 8 -10.06 8.08 8.27
CA CYS A 8 -10.55 6.71 8.23
C CYS A 8 -11.78 6.54 9.11
N LEU A 9 -11.74 7.05 10.34
CA LEU A 9 -12.87 6.99 11.27
C LEU A 9 -14.06 7.79 10.76
N PHE A 10 -13.81 8.97 10.17
CA PHE A 10 -14.88 9.76 9.55
C PHE A 10 -15.54 9.00 8.40
N TYR A 11 -14.76 8.40 7.50
CA TYR A 11 -15.29 7.66 6.37
C TYR A 11 -16.06 6.41 6.82
N LYS A 12 -15.52 5.67 7.81
CA LYS A 12 -16.21 4.53 8.44
C LYS A 12 -17.59 4.95 8.97
N ALA A 13 -17.65 6.04 9.77
CA ALA A 13 -18.91 6.55 10.31
C ALA A 13 -19.89 6.98 9.20
N CYS A 14 -19.42 7.53 8.09
CA CYS A 14 -20.27 7.84 6.94
C CYS A 14 -20.89 6.57 6.33
N MET A 15 -20.10 5.50 6.15
CA MET A 15 -20.60 4.22 5.64
C MET A 15 -21.64 3.58 6.57
N GLU A 16 -21.37 3.60 7.87
CA GLU A 16 -22.31 3.08 8.90
C GLU A 16 -23.63 3.85 8.91
N LYS A 17 -23.57 5.18 8.80
CA LYS A 17 -24.77 6.03 8.68
C LYS A 17 -25.60 5.69 7.44
N GLU A 18 -24.96 5.26 6.37
CA GLU A 18 -25.62 4.82 5.14
C GLU A 18 -26.08 3.36 5.18
N GLY A 19 -26.02 2.70 6.35
CA GLY A 19 -26.52 1.34 6.55
C GLY A 19 -25.54 0.22 6.21
N ILE A 20 -24.27 0.53 5.95
CA ILE A 20 -23.20 -0.46 5.78
C ILE A 20 -22.75 -0.88 7.19
N ASN A 21 -22.78 -2.19 7.50
CA ASN A 21 -22.37 -2.63 8.83
C ASN A 21 -20.89 -2.38 9.09
N GLU A 22 -20.52 -2.26 10.34
CA GLU A 22 -19.18 -1.91 10.81
C GLU A 22 -18.09 -2.84 10.23
N THR A 23 -18.33 -4.14 10.21
CA THR A 23 -17.39 -5.13 9.69
C THR A 23 -17.10 -4.90 8.20
N LYS A 24 -18.16 -4.75 7.38
CA LYS A 24 -18.02 -4.49 5.95
C LYS A 24 -17.33 -3.15 5.67
N ALA A 25 -17.67 -2.12 6.46
CA ALA A 25 -17.03 -0.81 6.33
C ALA A 25 -15.53 -0.90 6.61
N LYS A 26 -15.16 -1.61 7.66
CA LYS A 26 -13.76 -1.84 8.03
C LYS A 26 -13.01 -2.67 6.99
N GLU A 27 -13.58 -3.79 6.56
CA GLU A 27 -13.00 -4.66 5.52
C GLU A 27 -12.75 -3.89 4.21
N PHE A 28 -13.68 -3.04 3.82
CA PHE A 28 -13.52 -2.21 2.63
C PHE A 28 -12.41 -1.17 2.79
N ILE A 29 -12.32 -0.50 3.94
CA ILE A 29 -11.25 0.47 4.20
C ILE A 29 -9.89 -0.22 4.22
N ASP A 30 -9.77 -1.38 4.87
CA ASP A 30 -8.53 -2.16 4.89
C ASP A 30 -8.11 -2.58 3.47
N TYR A 31 -9.06 -3.09 2.68
CA TYR A 31 -8.83 -3.45 1.28
C TYR A 31 -8.38 -2.26 0.44
N GLN A 32 -9.14 -1.15 0.46
CA GLN A 32 -8.83 0.06 -0.32
C GLN A 32 -7.47 0.64 0.07
N THR A 33 -7.20 0.73 1.37
CA THR A 33 -5.93 1.24 1.91
C THR A 33 -4.75 0.38 1.44
N THR A 34 -4.93 -0.95 1.43
CA THR A 34 -3.90 -1.89 0.96
C THR A 34 -3.64 -1.72 -0.54
N ILE A 35 -4.70 -1.57 -1.34
CA ILE A 35 -4.55 -1.34 -2.79
C ILE A 35 -3.88 0.02 -3.04
N ASP A 36 -4.30 1.09 -2.38
CA ASP A 36 -3.69 2.41 -2.54
C ASP A 36 -2.20 2.41 -2.16
N PHE A 37 -1.82 1.71 -1.09
CA PHE A 37 -0.42 1.50 -0.74
C PHE A 37 0.33 0.73 -1.82
N LEU A 38 -0.23 -0.38 -2.31
CA LEU A 38 0.40 -1.24 -3.31
C LEU A 38 0.72 -0.50 -4.61
N ILE A 39 -0.26 0.26 -5.11
CA ILE A 39 -0.12 1.03 -6.36
C ILE A 39 0.50 2.42 -6.17
N THR A 40 0.89 2.77 -4.96
CA THR A 40 1.44 4.11 -4.65
C THR A 40 0.45 5.23 -5.03
N ASN A 41 -0.81 5.09 -4.64
CA ASN A 41 -1.81 6.15 -4.86
C ASN A 41 -1.63 7.26 -3.84
N ILE A 42 -1.13 8.41 -4.28
CA ILE A 42 -0.80 9.54 -3.42
C ILE A 42 -1.97 10.51 -3.21
N ASP A 43 -3.10 10.32 -3.88
CA ASP A 43 -4.19 11.31 -3.93
C ASP A 43 -5.58 10.73 -3.60
N ARG A 44 -5.65 9.80 -2.67
CA ARG A 44 -6.92 9.27 -2.17
C ARG A 44 -7.59 10.24 -1.19
N HIS A 45 -8.32 11.20 -1.67
CA HIS A 45 -9.07 12.16 -0.87
C HIS A 45 -10.56 11.75 -0.71
N LEU A 46 -11.30 12.45 0.16
CA LEU A 46 -12.67 12.06 0.51
C LEU A 46 -13.66 12.10 -0.65
N ASN A 47 -13.39 12.83 -1.73
CA ASN A 47 -14.24 12.83 -2.93
C ASN A 47 -14.05 11.57 -3.79
N ASN A 48 -13.05 10.74 -3.49
CA ASN A 48 -12.75 9.49 -4.19
C ASN A 48 -13.35 8.27 -3.47
N PHE A 49 -14.39 8.51 -2.67
CA PHE A 49 -15.16 7.50 -1.96
C PHE A 49 -16.62 7.63 -2.33
N GLY A 50 -17.30 6.52 -2.44
CA GLY A 50 -18.72 6.49 -2.78
C GLY A 50 -19.47 5.35 -2.14
N ILE A 51 -20.79 5.47 -2.18
CA ILE A 51 -21.73 4.44 -1.76
C ILE A 51 -22.59 4.08 -2.97
N LEU A 52 -22.67 2.79 -3.28
CA LEU A 52 -23.61 2.29 -4.27
C LEU A 52 -25.00 2.19 -3.70
N ARG A 53 -25.97 2.68 -4.47
CA ARG A 53 -27.39 2.56 -4.17
C ARG A 53 -28.13 1.92 -5.33
N ASP A 54 -29.15 1.17 -5.03
CA ASP A 54 -30.10 0.68 -6.01
C ASP A 54 -30.82 1.88 -6.66
N SER A 55 -30.86 1.92 -7.98
CA SER A 55 -31.39 3.07 -8.73
C SER A 55 -32.89 3.30 -8.55
N ASN A 56 -33.65 2.25 -8.23
CA ASN A 56 -35.10 2.32 -8.11
C ASN A 56 -35.54 2.57 -6.66
N THR A 57 -34.87 1.91 -5.72
CA THR A 57 -35.27 1.94 -4.31
C THR A 57 -34.44 2.90 -3.45
N LEU A 58 -33.31 3.41 -4.00
CA LEU A 58 -32.30 4.21 -3.31
C LEU A 58 -31.67 3.52 -2.08
N LYS A 59 -31.95 2.25 -1.91
CA LYS A 59 -31.35 1.46 -0.82
C LYS A 59 -29.85 1.29 -1.03
N THR A 60 -29.10 1.39 0.04
CA THR A 60 -27.65 1.17 0.02
C THR A 60 -27.33 -0.29 -0.31
N ILE A 61 -26.50 -0.51 -1.33
CA ILE A 61 -25.96 -1.80 -1.74
C ILE A 61 -24.65 -2.07 -1.01
N GLY A 62 -23.77 -1.07 -0.95
CA GLY A 62 -22.46 -1.19 -0.33
C GLY A 62 -21.51 -0.05 -0.69
N PRO A 63 -20.22 -0.14 -0.33
CA PRO A 63 -19.21 0.77 -0.81
C PRO A 63 -19.12 0.73 -2.34
N ALA A 64 -18.85 1.87 -2.96
CA ALA A 64 -18.53 1.92 -4.39
C ALA A 64 -17.19 1.24 -4.66
N PRO A 65 -16.99 0.63 -5.85
CA PRO A 65 -15.68 0.16 -6.27
C PRO A 65 -14.62 1.26 -6.16
N ILE A 66 -13.36 0.87 -6.01
CA ILE A 66 -12.24 1.81 -6.01
C ILE A 66 -12.18 2.50 -7.37
N TYR A 67 -12.16 3.83 -7.36
CA TYR A 67 -12.04 4.66 -8.56
C TYR A 67 -11.04 5.80 -8.31
N ASP A 68 -10.72 6.55 -9.35
CA ASP A 68 -9.81 7.69 -9.33
C ASP A 68 -8.42 7.32 -8.75
N SER A 69 -7.78 6.37 -9.40
CA SER A 69 -6.41 5.94 -9.07
C SER A 69 -5.37 6.50 -10.06
N GLY A 70 -5.69 7.59 -10.76
CA GLY A 70 -4.82 8.18 -11.80
C GLY A 70 -3.50 8.76 -11.27
N ASN A 71 -3.43 9.11 -9.99
CA ASN A 71 -2.21 9.59 -9.35
C ASN A 71 -1.42 8.44 -8.68
N SER A 72 -1.29 7.31 -9.37
CA SER A 72 -0.63 6.09 -8.89
C SER A 72 0.61 5.74 -9.69
N MET A 73 1.32 4.70 -9.28
CA MET A 73 2.44 4.10 -9.99
C MET A 73 3.54 5.12 -10.36
N LEU A 74 3.83 6.04 -9.44
CA LEU A 74 4.87 7.07 -9.59
C LEU A 74 4.62 8.06 -10.74
N TYR A 75 3.38 8.29 -11.13
CA TYR A 75 2.97 9.16 -12.23
C TYR A 75 3.58 10.58 -12.18
N LYS A 76 3.77 11.17 -11.01
CA LYS A 76 4.28 12.54 -10.83
C LYS A 76 5.78 12.60 -10.51
N ASN A 77 6.62 11.83 -11.19
CA ASN A 77 8.09 11.97 -11.14
C ASN A 77 8.73 11.84 -9.74
N TYR A 78 8.74 10.66 -9.20
CA TYR A 78 9.56 10.32 -8.04
C TYR A 78 10.88 9.66 -8.48
N LEU A 79 11.54 10.24 -9.49
CA LEU A 79 12.69 9.67 -10.17
C LEU A 79 13.89 9.43 -9.25
N GLU A 80 14.03 10.25 -8.23
CA GLU A 80 15.20 10.25 -7.34
C GLU A 80 14.94 9.54 -6.01
N SER A 81 13.69 9.17 -5.72
CA SER A 81 13.33 8.56 -4.43
C SER A 81 13.71 7.08 -4.38
N THR A 82 14.21 6.59 -3.26
CA THR A 82 14.44 5.15 -3.03
C THR A 82 13.14 4.45 -2.64
N PRO A 83 13.04 3.11 -2.66
CA PRO A 83 11.87 2.40 -2.13
C PRO A 83 11.49 2.78 -0.70
N LEU A 84 12.46 3.23 0.09
CA LEU A 84 12.22 3.74 1.44
C LEU A 84 11.66 5.14 1.49
N ASP A 85 12.06 5.99 0.56
CA ASP A 85 11.49 7.32 0.46
C ASP A 85 9.99 7.22 0.22
N PHE A 86 9.53 6.14 -0.45
CA PHE A 86 8.11 5.88 -0.63
C PHE A 86 7.37 5.58 0.68
N MET A 87 8.02 4.98 1.68
CA MET A 87 7.40 4.78 3.00
C MET A 87 7.16 6.09 3.75
N SER A 88 8.01 7.09 3.50
CA SER A 88 7.86 8.44 4.04
C SER A 88 7.09 9.40 3.11
N LEU A 89 6.69 8.93 1.92
CA LEU A 89 5.98 9.72 0.94
C LEU A 89 4.74 10.36 1.54
N LYS A 90 4.62 11.66 1.37
CA LYS A 90 3.41 12.38 1.77
C LYS A 90 2.28 12.02 0.82
N VAL A 91 1.17 11.59 1.38
CA VAL A 91 -0.02 11.25 0.62
C VAL A 91 -1.17 12.17 1.04
N ASN A 92 -1.96 12.61 0.08
CA ASN A 92 -3.22 13.31 0.31
C ASN A 92 -4.35 12.28 0.42
N ALA A 93 -4.21 11.38 1.39
CA ALA A 93 -5.09 10.25 1.58
C ALA A 93 -5.76 10.28 2.96
N LEU A 94 -6.21 9.13 3.42
CA LEU A 94 -6.75 8.94 4.77
C LEU A 94 -5.70 9.21 5.87
N CYS A 95 -4.42 9.24 5.50
CA CYS A 95 -3.28 9.52 6.36
C CYS A 95 -2.29 10.47 5.70
N LYS A 96 -1.27 10.89 6.47
CA LYS A 96 -0.27 11.87 6.01
C LYS A 96 0.92 11.24 5.28
N SER A 97 1.11 9.92 5.39
CA SER A 97 2.20 9.20 4.73
C SER A 97 1.77 7.77 4.42
N GLU A 98 2.43 7.13 3.47
CA GLU A 98 2.19 5.72 3.13
C GLU A 98 2.48 4.77 4.29
N SER A 99 3.51 5.04 5.05
CA SER A 99 3.86 4.31 6.26
C SER A 99 2.72 4.31 7.29
N LEU A 100 2.15 5.49 7.55
CA LEU A 100 0.97 5.63 8.42
C LEU A 100 -0.27 4.99 7.80
N LEU A 101 -0.40 5.03 6.49
CA LEU A 101 -1.54 4.44 5.79
C LEU A 101 -1.58 2.93 6.00
N ILE A 102 -0.50 2.24 5.67
CA ILE A 102 -0.44 0.77 5.80
C ILE A 102 -0.46 0.29 7.25
N SER A 103 0.04 1.09 8.19
CA SER A 103 0.02 0.76 9.62
C SER A 103 -1.40 0.73 10.23
N LYS A 104 -2.39 1.30 9.54
CA LYS A 104 -3.79 1.31 9.97
C LYS A 104 -4.59 0.10 9.46
N VAL A 105 -4.06 -0.62 8.49
CA VAL A 105 -4.68 -1.85 8.00
C VAL A 105 -4.58 -2.90 9.09
N SER A 106 -5.71 -3.49 9.44
CA SER A 106 -5.78 -4.49 10.50
C SER A 106 -5.93 -5.90 9.97
N ASP A 107 -6.36 -6.06 8.71
CA ASP A 107 -6.62 -7.36 8.10
C ASP A 107 -6.34 -7.31 6.59
N PHE A 108 -5.58 -8.28 6.11
CA PHE A 108 -5.20 -8.43 4.70
C PHE A 108 -5.91 -9.62 4.01
N LYS A 109 -6.90 -10.23 4.66
CA LYS A 109 -7.59 -11.45 4.16
C LYS A 109 -8.25 -11.28 2.79
N ASN A 110 -8.63 -10.04 2.44
CA ASN A 110 -9.25 -9.74 1.15
C ASN A 110 -8.23 -9.55 0.01
N ILE A 111 -6.94 -9.74 0.28
CA ILE A 111 -5.88 -9.67 -0.73
C ILE A 111 -5.54 -11.09 -1.19
N ASP A 112 -5.92 -11.40 -2.43
CA ASP A 112 -5.52 -12.64 -3.08
C ASP A 112 -4.18 -12.44 -3.81
N PHE A 113 -3.11 -12.85 -3.16
CA PHE A 113 -1.75 -12.69 -3.70
C PHE A 113 -1.52 -13.43 -5.02
N SER A 114 -2.30 -14.49 -5.30
CA SER A 114 -2.18 -15.22 -6.56
C SER A 114 -2.67 -14.43 -7.77
N LYS A 115 -3.52 -13.43 -7.53
CA LYS A 115 -4.07 -12.53 -8.54
C LYS A 115 -3.30 -11.23 -8.70
N LEU A 116 -2.35 -10.95 -7.81
CA LEU A 116 -1.51 -9.76 -7.96
C LEU A 116 -0.52 -9.95 -9.12
N PRO A 117 -0.30 -8.90 -9.94
CA PRO A 117 0.65 -8.97 -11.04
C PRO A 117 2.07 -9.25 -10.54
N THR A 118 2.87 -9.88 -11.40
CA THR A 118 4.31 -9.99 -11.20
C THR A 118 5.00 -8.68 -11.59
N LYS A 119 6.28 -8.53 -11.21
CA LYS A 119 7.13 -7.41 -11.67
C LYS A 119 7.13 -7.29 -13.19
N GLU A 120 7.25 -8.41 -13.89
CA GLU A 120 7.25 -8.49 -15.35
C GLU A 120 5.89 -8.06 -15.93
N ASN A 121 4.78 -8.49 -15.34
CA ASN A 121 3.45 -8.06 -15.78
C ASN A 121 3.28 -6.53 -15.67
N VAL A 122 3.78 -5.92 -14.59
CA VAL A 122 3.75 -4.47 -14.41
C VAL A 122 4.57 -3.78 -15.51
N LYS A 123 5.80 -4.27 -15.78
CA LYS A 123 6.66 -3.75 -16.84
C LYS A 123 6.00 -3.88 -18.22
N ASP A 124 5.46 -5.05 -18.54
CA ASP A 124 4.82 -5.33 -19.82
C ASP A 124 3.56 -4.48 -20.07
N PHE A 125 2.83 -4.18 -19.03
CA PHE A 125 1.66 -3.30 -19.12
C PHE A 125 2.05 -1.87 -19.49
N TYR A 126 3.05 -1.31 -18.79
CA TYR A 126 3.44 0.10 -18.95
C TYR A 126 4.48 0.36 -20.05
N LYS A 127 5.19 -0.66 -20.57
CA LYS A 127 6.21 -0.47 -21.63
C LYS A 127 5.67 0.14 -22.91
N LYS A 128 4.36 0.06 -23.14
CA LYS A 128 3.70 0.64 -24.33
C LYS A 128 3.50 2.15 -24.20
N ASP A 129 3.61 2.68 -23.00
CA ASP A 129 3.50 4.11 -22.74
C ASP A 129 4.88 4.75 -22.76
N VAL A 130 5.15 5.49 -23.83
CA VAL A 130 6.46 6.15 -24.06
C VAL A 130 6.81 7.12 -22.94
N THR A 131 5.80 7.73 -22.30
CA THR A 131 6.02 8.72 -21.22
C THR A 131 6.48 8.07 -19.92
N LEU A 132 6.20 6.78 -19.73
CA LEU A 132 6.54 6.02 -18.53
C LEU A 132 7.74 5.10 -18.73
N SER A 133 8.19 4.91 -19.97
CA SER A 133 9.19 3.89 -20.32
C SER A 133 10.51 4.00 -19.55
N TYR A 134 10.94 5.21 -19.19
CA TYR A 134 12.17 5.43 -18.43
C TYR A 134 12.06 5.13 -16.93
N ASN A 135 10.83 4.93 -16.43
CA ASN A 135 10.54 4.61 -15.02
C ASN A 135 10.10 3.17 -14.77
N LEU A 136 10.02 2.34 -15.82
CA LEU A 136 9.39 1.03 -15.73
C LEU A 136 10.01 0.13 -14.68
N GLU A 137 11.34 0.05 -14.63
CA GLU A 137 12.04 -0.80 -13.66
C GLU A 137 11.71 -0.37 -12.24
N ARG A 138 11.79 0.93 -11.99
CA ARG A 138 11.51 1.50 -10.68
C ARG A 138 10.07 1.34 -10.22
N MET A 139 9.11 1.53 -11.13
CA MET A 139 7.70 1.29 -10.86
C MET A 139 7.47 -0.17 -10.47
N ALA A 140 8.04 -1.09 -11.23
CA ALA A 140 7.92 -2.51 -11.01
C ALA A 140 8.62 -2.95 -9.71
N ASP A 141 9.81 -2.41 -9.42
CA ASP A 141 10.53 -2.66 -8.17
C ASP A 141 9.77 -2.15 -6.96
N THR A 142 9.21 -0.94 -7.05
CA THR A 142 8.40 -0.37 -5.96
C THR A 142 7.14 -1.20 -5.70
N PHE A 143 6.48 -1.63 -6.76
CA PHE A 143 5.30 -2.48 -6.65
C PHE A 143 5.64 -3.83 -5.97
N GLU A 144 6.69 -4.51 -6.45
CA GLU A 144 7.11 -5.80 -5.90
C GLU A 144 7.55 -5.67 -4.44
N TYR A 145 8.30 -4.62 -4.11
CA TYR A 145 8.71 -4.30 -2.76
C TYR A 145 7.50 -4.13 -1.83
N LYS A 146 6.50 -3.36 -2.23
CA LYS A 146 5.28 -3.14 -1.44
C LYS A 146 4.42 -4.40 -1.33
N LYS A 147 4.34 -5.20 -2.40
CA LYS A 147 3.69 -6.50 -2.38
C LYS A 147 4.32 -7.43 -1.33
N ASN A 148 5.64 -7.42 -1.22
CA ASN A 148 6.37 -8.19 -0.24
C ASN A 148 6.12 -7.72 1.20
N ILE A 149 6.06 -6.40 1.43
CA ILE A 149 5.64 -5.83 2.73
C ILE A 149 4.24 -6.33 3.10
N ILE A 150 3.27 -6.21 2.21
CA ILE A 150 1.89 -6.67 2.47
C ILE A 150 1.88 -8.16 2.81
N ARG A 151 2.65 -8.99 2.09
CA ARG A 151 2.76 -10.42 2.37
C ARG A 151 3.31 -10.70 3.77
N ILE A 152 4.34 -9.98 4.20
CA ILE A 152 4.90 -10.08 5.55
C ILE A 152 3.84 -9.70 6.60
N LEU A 153 3.15 -8.59 6.40
CA LEU A 153 2.10 -8.12 7.31
C LEU A 153 0.92 -9.10 7.37
N SER A 154 0.54 -9.72 6.25
CA SER A 154 -0.55 -10.72 6.19
C SER A 154 -0.22 -12.00 6.96
N ASN A 155 1.05 -12.30 7.20
CA ASN A 155 1.51 -13.38 8.08
C ASN A 155 1.56 -12.98 9.57
N GLY A 156 0.98 -11.84 9.93
CA GLY A 156 0.83 -11.39 11.32
C GLY A 156 2.06 -10.70 11.91
N VAL A 157 3.07 -10.37 11.08
CA VAL A 157 4.21 -9.57 11.56
C VAL A 157 3.76 -8.13 11.76
N PRO A 158 3.96 -7.51 12.95
CA PRO A 158 3.55 -6.13 13.19
C PRO A 158 4.29 -5.15 12.29
N TYR A 159 3.57 -4.14 11.77
CA TYR A 159 4.17 -3.11 10.91
C TYR A 159 5.42 -2.46 11.52
N LYS A 160 5.40 -2.13 12.82
CA LYS A 160 6.56 -1.54 13.52
C LYS A 160 7.82 -2.42 13.45
N THR A 161 7.65 -3.74 13.47
CA THR A 161 8.77 -4.69 13.32
C THR A 161 9.34 -4.62 11.92
N VAL A 162 8.48 -4.63 10.89
CA VAL A 162 8.89 -4.49 9.49
C VAL A 162 9.59 -3.16 9.26
N GLU A 163 9.03 -2.05 9.75
CA GLU A 163 9.62 -0.71 9.64
C GLU A 163 11.01 -0.63 10.30
N SER A 164 11.14 -1.21 11.50
CA SER A 164 12.40 -1.23 12.26
C SER A 164 13.48 -2.02 11.53
N GLU A 165 13.14 -3.18 10.98
CA GLU A 165 14.06 -4.02 10.22
C GLU A 165 14.50 -3.35 8.93
N ILE A 166 13.58 -2.73 8.20
CA ILE A 166 13.90 -1.94 7.01
C ILE A 166 14.91 -0.83 7.37
N LYS A 167 14.65 -0.05 8.42
CA LYS A 167 15.55 1.02 8.87
C LYS A 167 16.93 0.49 9.27
N HIS A 168 16.98 -0.67 9.92
CA HIS A 168 18.25 -1.32 10.31
C HIS A 168 19.06 -1.77 9.09
N LEU A 169 18.42 -2.41 8.12
CA LEU A 169 19.07 -2.83 6.88
C LEU A 169 19.67 -1.64 6.12
N ILE A 170 18.97 -0.50 6.11
CA ILE A 170 19.48 0.72 5.48
C ILE A 170 20.68 1.28 6.22
N SER A 171 20.60 1.39 7.54
CA SER A 171 21.71 1.94 8.33
C SER A 171 23.00 1.13 8.17
N LYS A 172 22.88 -0.17 7.93
CA LYS A 172 24.03 -1.06 7.65
C LYS A 172 24.60 -0.89 6.24
N ASN A 173 23.81 -0.39 5.29
CA ASN A 173 24.17 -0.33 3.88
C ASN A 173 24.44 1.11 3.39
N GLU A 174 24.27 2.13 4.25
CA GLU A 174 24.51 3.54 3.91
C GLU A 174 25.94 3.85 3.46
N SER A 175 26.91 2.95 3.71
CA SER A 175 28.28 3.08 3.22
C SER A 175 28.47 2.66 1.76
N ASN A 176 27.53 1.95 1.13
CA ASN A 176 27.68 1.35 -0.20
C ASN A 176 26.39 1.33 -1.07
N ASN A 177 25.76 2.47 -1.30
CA ASN A 177 24.66 2.61 -2.28
C ASN A 177 23.39 1.79 -1.95
N SER A 178 22.51 2.38 -1.13
CA SER A 178 21.39 1.77 -0.41
C SER A 178 20.32 1.06 -1.24
N THR A 179 20.02 1.50 -2.46
CA THR A 179 18.92 0.95 -3.28
C THR A 179 19.23 -0.44 -3.82
N SER A 180 20.47 -0.66 -4.28
CA SER A 180 20.94 -1.95 -4.80
C SER A 180 21.02 -3.01 -3.69
N ALA A 181 21.35 -2.60 -2.47
CA ALA A 181 21.52 -3.52 -1.36
C ALA A 181 20.19 -4.08 -0.83
N ILE A 182 19.12 -3.27 -0.77
CA ILE A 182 17.80 -3.74 -0.33
C ILE A 182 17.22 -4.71 -1.35
N ASN A 183 17.29 -4.37 -2.64
CA ASN A 183 16.85 -5.28 -3.69
C ASN A 183 17.70 -6.56 -3.70
N GLN A 184 19.02 -6.47 -3.51
CA GLN A 184 19.90 -7.64 -3.39
C GLN A 184 19.61 -8.47 -2.13
N ILE A 185 19.23 -7.87 -1.01
CA ILE A 185 18.87 -8.60 0.22
C ILE A 185 17.51 -9.28 0.03
N ILE A 186 16.53 -8.60 -0.58
CA ILE A 186 15.23 -9.19 -0.92
C ILE A 186 15.38 -10.29 -1.97
N GLU A 187 16.21 -10.10 -3.00
CA GLU A 187 16.48 -11.08 -4.05
C GLU A 187 17.35 -12.25 -3.57
N LYS A 188 18.44 -11.99 -2.82
CA LYS A 188 19.39 -13.01 -2.35
C LYS A 188 18.86 -13.90 -1.27
N ASN A 189 17.99 -13.36 -0.42
CA ASN A 189 17.50 -14.09 0.73
C ASN A 189 16.06 -14.57 0.54
N GLY A 190 15.36 -14.12 -0.50
CA GLY A 190 13.94 -14.39 -0.68
C GLY A 190 13.08 -13.91 0.49
N ILE A 191 11.79 -13.86 0.28
CA ILE A 191 10.82 -13.47 1.32
C ILE A 191 10.89 -14.41 2.53
N GLU A 192 11.17 -15.69 2.31
CA GLU A 192 11.25 -16.70 3.37
C GLU A 192 12.39 -16.43 4.34
N SER A 193 13.55 -16.03 3.88
CA SER A 193 14.69 -15.72 4.73
C SER A 193 14.53 -14.38 5.48
N PHE A 194 13.83 -13.40 4.87
CA PHE A 194 13.45 -12.17 5.56
C PHE A 194 12.42 -12.45 6.67
N LEU A 195 11.44 -13.31 6.41
CA LEU A 195 10.47 -13.78 7.41
C LEU A 195 11.16 -14.54 8.55
N HIS A 196 12.10 -15.42 8.25
CA HIS A 196 12.89 -16.13 9.27
C HIS A 196 13.77 -15.19 10.11
N SER A 197 14.32 -14.11 9.52
CA SER A 197 15.08 -13.11 10.28
C SER A 197 14.17 -12.34 11.25
N LEU A 198 12.94 -12.05 10.87
CA LEU A 198 11.95 -11.39 11.72
C LEU A 198 11.40 -12.32 12.81
N GLU A 199 11.24 -13.62 12.53
CA GLU A 199 10.83 -14.62 13.52
C GLU A 199 11.93 -14.89 14.55
N GLY A 200 13.18 -14.95 14.13
CA GLY A 200 14.35 -15.08 15.02
C GLY A 200 14.52 -13.92 16.01
N SER A 201 14.01 -12.74 15.68
CA SER A 201 14.04 -11.56 16.55
C SER A 201 12.98 -11.60 17.67
N LYS A 202 11.98 -12.50 17.58
CA LYS A 202 10.93 -12.66 18.61
C LYS A 202 11.38 -13.55 19.79
N ILE A 203 12.55 -14.18 19.72
CA ILE A 203 13.02 -15.18 20.73
C ILE A 203 14.12 -14.60 21.66
N ARG A 204 14.27 -13.27 21.70
CA ARG A 204 15.22 -12.65 22.65
C ARG A 204 14.54 -11.59 23.50
#